data_f04ca6d9a4bb313334f14ee7e11df45a
#
_entry.id   f04ca6d9a4bb313334f14ee7e11df45a
#
_cell.length_a   1.000
_cell.length_b   1.000
_cell.length_c   1.000
_cell.angle_alpha   90.00
_cell.angle_beta   90.00
_cell.angle_gamma   90.00
#
_symmetry.space_group_name_H-M   'P 1'
#
loop_
_entity.id
_entity.type
_entity.pdbx_description
1 polymer ?
#
loop_
_entity_poly.entity_id
_entity_poly.type
_entity_poly.pdbx_seq_one_letter_code
_entity_poly.pdbx_strand_id
1 'polypeptide(L)'
;MPDHRHDLLFGAFVTPVADPPDRAVDLAVAAERAGLDLVAFQDHPYLPEFLDAWTLMSVVAARTERIRLTGDVLNLPLRPPAVLARSAASLDRLSGGRVELGLGTGAFWDGIEAMGGRRLKPGESVQALEEAIAILRGIWAADERGGVRVDGEFHHVAGAKRGPHQPTTSASGSAPTAPACSGSSAAWPTAGCPRSPTCATAPPPSPP
;
A
#
# COMPACT_ATOMS: atom_id res chain seq x y z
N MET A 1 -4.95 -1.91 28.74
CA MET A 1 -4.71 -1.79 27.30
C MET A 1 -6.06 -1.88 26.60
N PRO A 2 -6.32 -1.09 25.56
CA PRO A 2 -7.53 -1.30 24.78
C PRO A 2 -7.51 -2.70 24.19
N ASP A 3 -8.60 -3.45 24.36
CA ASP A 3 -8.81 -4.75 23.73
C ASP A 3 -9.18 -4.50 22.27
N HIS A 4 -8.28 -4.80 21.34
CA HIS A 4 -8.51 -4.66 19.91
C HIS A 4 -9.27 -5.85 19.30
N ARG A 5 -9.68 -6.83 20.13
CA ARG A 5 -10.45 -8.03 19.76
C ARG A 5 -9.80 -8.90 18.66
N HIS A 6 -8.48 -8.88 18.56
CA HIS A 6 -7.70 -9.75 17.71
C HIS A 6 -6.33 -10.03 18.34
N ASP A 7 -5.73 -11.15 18.01
CA ASP A 7 -4.39 -11.52 18.41
C ASP A 7 -3.34 -10.56 17.81
N LEU A 8 -2.18 -10.48 18.48
CA LEU A 8 -1.05 -9.73 17.93
C LEU A 8 -0.53 -10.46 16.69
N LEU A 9 -0.32 -9.71 15.61
CA LEU A 9 0.30 -10.19 14.39
C LEU A 9 1.74 -9.69 14.33
N PHE A 10 2.68 -10.60 14.02
CA PHE A 10 4.09 -10.28 13.83
C PHE A 10 4.45 -10.38 12.35
N GLY A 11 5.09 -9.35 11.83
CA GLY A 11 5.39 -9.29 10.40
C GLY A 11 6.81 -8.88 10.09
N ALA A 12 7.21 -9.11 8.83
CA ALA A 12 8.43 -8.58 8.25
C ALA A 12 8.11 -7.37 7.37
N PHE A 13 8.89 -6.30 7.54
CA PHE A 13 8.88 -5.16 6.63
C PHE A 13 10.01 -5.33 5.61
N VAL A 14 9.68 -5.45 4.34
CA VAL A 14 10.61 -5.78 3.27
C VAL A 14 10.72 -4.63 2.28
N THR A 15 11.94 -4.15 2.05
CA THR A 15 12.22 -3.19 0.98
C THR A 15 12.14 -3.89 -0.37
N PRO A 16 11.32 -3.42 -1.31
CA PRO A 16 11.06 -4.08 -2.59
C PRO A 16 12.14 -3.80 -3.63
N VAL A 17 13.42 -4.11 -3.33
CA VAL A 17 14.53 -3.85 -4.24
C VAL A 17 14.36 -4.60 -5.57
N ALA A 18 14.69 -3.92 -6.68
CA ALA A 18 14.58 -4.49 -8.01
C ALA A 18 15.78 -5.38 -8.41
N ASP A 19 16.89 -5.25 -7.70
CA ASP A 19 18.10 -6.02 -7.99
C ASP A 19 18.71 -6.62 -6.69
N PRO A 20 18.84 -7.96 -6.58
CA PRO A 20 18.29 -8.95 -7.50
C PRO A 20 16.76 -9.07 -7.39
N PRO A 21 16.03 -9.32 -8.48
CA PRO A 21 14.56 -9.21 -8.54
C PRO A 21 13.83 -10.20 -7.65
N ASP A 22 14.42 -11.34 -7.36
CA ASP A 22 13.79 -12.39 -6.53
C ASP A 22 13.95 -12.14 -5.03
N ARG A 23 14.83 -11.22 -4.62
CA ARG A 23 15.19 -11.01 -3.21
C ARG A 23 13.98 -10.73 -2.31
N ALA A 24 13.10 -9.84 -2.73
CA ALA A 24 11.93 -9.49 -1.92
C ALA A 24 10.92 -10.65 -1.81
N VAL A 25 10.79 -11.45 -2.88
CA VAL A 25 9.97 -12.66 -2.90
C VAL A 25 10.55 -13.72 -1.97
N ASP A 26 11.86 -13.96 -2.04
CA ASP A 26 12.55 -14.95 -1.19
C ASP A 26 12.46 -14.59 0.29
N LEU A 27 12.58 -13.30 0.63
CA LEU A 27 12.39 -12.82 2.01
C LEU A 27 10.96 -13.05 2.50
N ALA A 28 9.96 -12.83 1.67
CA ALA A 28 8.56 -13.08 2.02
C ALA A 28 8.29 -14.58 2.25
N VAL A 29 8.83 -15.46 1.40
CA VAL A 29 8.76 -16.92 1.56
C VAL A 29 9.51 -17.35 2.83
N ALA A 30 10.67 -16.76 3.12
CA ALA A 30 11.42 -17.05 4.35
C ALA A 30 10.65 -16.59 5.60
N ALA A 31 9.99 -15.42 5.54
CA ALA A 31 9.14 -14.92 6.62
C ALA A 31 7.97 -15.88 6.91
N GLU A 32 7.32 -16.39 5.87
CA GLU A 32 6.25 -17.39 6.00
C GLU A 32 6.77 -18.68 6.65
N ARG A 33 7.92 -19.18 6.20
CA ARG A 33 8.56 -20.40 6.77
C ARG A 33 8.99 -20.21 8.21
N ALA A 34 9.39 -18.99 8.58
CA ALA A 34 9.74 -18.64 9.96
C ALA A 34 8.50 -18.49 10.88
N GLY A 35 7.29 -18.60 10.34
CA GLY A 35 6.05 -18.54 11.13
C GLY A 35 5.48 -17.13 11.29
N LEU A 36 6.01 -16.11 10.61
CA LEU A 36 5.46 -14.76 10.68
C LEU A 36 4.05 -14.70 10.05
N ASP A 37 3.24 -13.76 10.54
CA ASP A 37 1.84 -13.61 10.16
C ASP A 37 1.65 -12.69 8.96
N LEU A 38 2.54 -11.71 8.78
CA LEU A 38 2.39 -10.63 7.82
C LEU A 38 3.72 -10.30 7.13
N VAL A 39 3.67 -9.95 5.86
CA VAL A 39 4.75 -9.27 5.15
C VAL A 39 4.25 -7.95 4.58
N ALA A 40 5.01 -6.88 4.83
CA ALA A 40 4.70 -5.52 4.40
C ALA A 40 5.77 -5.00 3.43
N PHE A 41 5.34 -4.28 2.38
CA PHE A 41 6.21 -3.70 1.37
C PHE A 41 6.04 -2.19 1.28
N GLN A 42 7.15 -1.47 1.08
CA GLN A 42 7.11 -0.04 0.73
C GLN A 42 6.49 0.15 -0.66
N ASP A 43 5.71 1.23 -0.82
CA ASP A 43 5.15 1.61 -2.12
C ASP A 43 5.68 2.99 -2.55
N HIS A 44 6.85 2.99 -3.17
CA HIS A 44 7.53 4.16 -3.72
C HIS A 44 7.77 3.98 -5.22
N PRO A 45 6.72 3.99 -6.06
CA PRO A 45 6.84 3.68 -7.49
C PRO A 45 7.69 4.68 -8.28
N TYR A 46 8.02 5.84 -7.68
CA TYR A 46 8.93 6.84 -8.23
C TYR A 46 10.42 6.54 -7.99
N LEU A 47 10.77 5.47 -7.26
CA LEU A 47 12.14 5.02 -7.06
C LEU A 47 12.47 3.92 -8.06
N PRO A 48 13.38 4.16 -9.02
CA PRO A 48 13.67 3.18 -10.08
C PRO A 48 14.34 1.90 -9.58
N GLU A 49 14.95 1.95 -8.39
CA GLU A 49 15.56 0.80 -7.73
C GLU A 49 14.56 -0.10 -7.00
N PHE A 50 13.26 0.26 -6.99
CA PHE A 50 12.21 -0.52 -6.35
C PHE A 50 11.26 -1.16 -7.35
N LEU A 51 10.82 -2.37 -7.04
CA LEU A 51 9.69 -3.01 -7.70
C LEU A 51 8.39 -2.30 -7.32
N ASP A 52 7.41 -2.26 -8.23
CA ASP A 52 6.04 -1.84 -7.89
C ASP A 52 5.48 -2.76 -6.82
N ALA A 53 5.04 -2.18 -5.70
CA ALA A 53 4.60 -2.95 -4.53
C ALA A 53 3.39 -3.83 -4.84
N TRP A 54 2.44 -3.35 -5.66
CA TRP A 54 1.25 -4.13 -6.00
C TRP A 54 1.58 -5.35 -6.86
N THR A 55 2.45 -5.18 -7.83
CA THR A 55 2.97 -6.28 -8.68
C THR A 55 3.71 -7.30 -7.82
N LEU A 56 4.60 -6.83 -6.93
CA LEU A 56 5.34 -7.70 -6.02
C LEU A 56 4.40 -8.49 -5.09
N MET A 57 3.41 -7.83 -4.46
CA MET A 57 2.40 -8.51 -3.63
C MET A 57 1.68 -9.62 -4.39
N SER A 58 1.36 -9.40 -5.67
CA SER A 58 0.70 -10.41 -6.51
C SER A 58 1.59 -11.63 -6.75
N VAL A 59 2.88 -11.43 -6.99
CA VAL A 59 3.85 -12.51 -7.15
C VAL A 59 4.05 -13.26 -5.82
N VAL A 60 4.20 -12.54 -4.71
CA VAL A 60 4.35 -13.15 -3.38
C VAL A 60 3.10 -13.94 -2.99
N ALA A 61 1.91 -13.44 -3.31
CA ALA A 61 0.66 -14.17 -3.09
C ALA A 61 0.63 -15.54 -3.77
N ALA A 62 1.19 -15.62 -4.98
CA ALA A 62 1.28 -16.87 -5.75
C ALA A 62 2.40 -17.82 -5.27
N ARG A 63 3.34 -17.34 -4.45
CA ARG A 63 4.50 -18.08 -3.95
C ARG A 63 4.38 -18.48 -2.48
N THR A 64 3.33 -18.04 -1.80
CA THR A 64 3.05 -18.25 -0.38
C THR A 64 1.62 -18.77 -0.18
N GLU A 65 1.35 -19.40 0.96
CA GLU A 65 0.04 -20.03 1.22
C GLU A 65 -0.70 -19.42 2.42
N ARG A 66 0.04 -18.88 3.41
CA ARG A 66 -0.51 -18.49 4.70
C ARG A 66 -0.29 -17.01 5.04
N ILE A 67 0.92 -16.49 4.79
CA ILE A 67 1.31 -15.16 5.22
C ILE A 67 0.42 -14.08 4.60
N ARG A 68 -0.01 -13.11 5.41
CA ARG A 68 -0.77 -11.94 4.94
C ARG A 68 0.14 -10.96 4.24
N LEU A 69 -0.44 -10.18 3.34
CA LEU A 69 0.27 -9.28 2.42
C LEU A 69 -0.28 -7.87 2.58
N THR A 70 0.59 -6.88 2.76
CA THR A 70 0.18 -5.48 2.80
C THR A 70 1.21 -4.56 2.17
N GLY A 71 0.75 -3.41 1.66
CA GLY A 71 1.62 -2.25 1.47
C GLY A 71 1.71 -1.46 2.77
N ASP A 72 2.90 -1.04 3.17
CA ASP A 72 3.11 -0.17 4.32
C ASP A 72 3.88 1.10 3.92
N VAL A 73 3.11 2.03 3.39
CA VAL A 73 1.69 2.05 3.02
C VAL A 73 1.55 2.28 1.52
N LEU A 74 0.45 1.82 0.90
CA LEU A 74 0.20 2.07 -0.52
C LEU A 74 0.05 3.57 -0.80
N ASN A 75 0.71 4.05 -1.87
CA ASN A 75 0.74 5.44 -2.27
C ASN A 75 -0.57 5.83 -2.99
N LEU A 76 -1.57 6.26 -2.20
CA LEU A 76 -2.89 6.59 -2.72
C LEU A 76 -2.89 7.64 -3.85
N PRO A 77 -2.07 8.74 -3.80
CA PRO A 77 -2.01 9.72 -4.87
C PRO A 77 -1.69 9.16 -6.26
N LEU A 78 -1.05 7.99 -6.33
CA LEU A 78 -0.69 7.32 -7.60
C LEU A 78 -1.60 6.12 -7.92
N ARG A 79 -2.63 5.85 -7.09
CA ARG A 79 -3.51 4.69 -7.24
C ARG A 79 -4.98 5.11 -7.23
N PRO A 80 -5.66 5.20 -8.39
CA PRO A 80 -7.09 5.55 -8.46
C PRO A 80 -7.93 4.64 -7.54
N PRO A 81 -8.70 5.18 -6.59
CA PRO A 81 -9.35 4.39 -5.54
C PRO A 81 -10.27 3.28 -6.04
N ALA A 82 -11.07 3.55 -7.09
CA ALA A 82 -11.97 2.54 -7.64
C ALA A 82 -11.21 1.37 -8.30
N VAL A 83 -10.07 1.65 -8.95
CA VAL A 83 -9.20 0.62 -9.53
C VAL A 83 -8.49 -0.16 -8.42
N LEU A 84 -7.96 0.55 -7.42
CA LEU A 84 -7.31 -0.06 -6.26
C LEU A 84 -8.29 -0.98 -5.51
N ALA A 85 -9.54 -0.56 -5.27
CA ALA A 85 -10.57 -1.39 -4.66
C ALA A 85 -10.79 -2.71 -5.42
N ARG A 86 -10.83 -2.62 -6.76
CA ARG A 86 -11.01 -3.79 -7.64
C ARG A 86 -9.79 -4.72 -7.58
N SER A 87 -8.60 -4.16 -7.64
CA SER A 87 -7.35 -4.92 -7.55
C SER A 87 -7.23 -5.62 -6.21
N ALA A 88 -7.52 -4.91 -5.10
CA ALA A 88 -7.48 -5.46 -3.75
C ALA A 88 -8.46 -6.62 -3.58
N ALA A 89 -9.72 -6.46 -3.98
CA ALA A 89 -10.71 -7.53 -3.94
C ALA A 89 -10.32 -8.73 -4.81
N SER A 90 -9.68 -8.50 -5.94
CA SER A 90 -9.23 -9.57 -6.83
C SER A 90 -8.07 -10.35 -6.22
N LEU A 91 -7.05 -9.65 -5.72
CA LEU A 91 -5.89 -10.27 -5.09
C LEU A 91 -6.30 -11.02 -3.81
N ASP A 92 -7.20 -10.43 -3.02
CA ASP A 92 -7.73 -11.07 -1.82
C ASP A 92 -8.43 -12.40 -2.14
N ARG A 93 -9.27 -12.43 -3.17
CA ARG A 93 -9.91 -13.70 -3.65
C ARG A 93 -8.90 -14.72 -4.14
N LEU A 94 -7.92 -14.29 -4.94
CA LEU A 94 -6.88 -15.17 -5.51
C LEU A 94 -5.93 -15.72 -4.44
N SER A 95 -5.72 -14.96 -3.38
CA SER A 95 -4.85 -15.37 -2.27
C SER A 95 -5.58 -16.10 -1.14
N GLY A 96 -6.91 -16.27 -1.21
CA GLY A 96 -7.69 -16.92 -0.16
C GLY A 96 -7.90 -16.06 1.08
N GLY A 97 -8.03 -14.73 0.92
CA GLY A 97 -8.34 -13.81 2.03
C GLY A 97 -7.10 -13.30 2.79
N ARG A 98 -5.96 -13.18 2.14
CA ARG A 98 -4.69 -12.80 2.78
C ARG A 98 -4.26 -11.35 2.57
N VAL A 99 -5.07 -10.52 1.92
CA VAL A 99 -4.70 -9.12 1.64
C VAL A 99 -5.18 -8.19 2.73
N GLU A 100 -4.25 -7.44 3.29
CA GLU A 100 -4.51 -6.30 4.15
C GLU A 100 -4.22 -5.01 3.36
N LEU A 101 -5.03 -3.98 3.54
CA LEU A 101 -4.88 -2.75 2.79
C LEU A 101 -4.42 -1.60 3.70
N GLY A 102 -3.12 -1.33 3.69
CA GLY A 102 -2.54 -0.13 4.31
C GLY A 102 -2.50 1.03 3.29
N LEU A 103 -3.11 2.16 3.63
CA LEU A 103 -3.19 3.33 2.74
C LEU A 103 -2.46 4.52 3.32
N GLY A 104 -1.65 5.19 2.49
CA GLY A 104 -0.96 6.43 2.81
C GLY A 104 -1.51 7.62 2.02
N THR A 105 -1.56 8.78 2.66
CA THR A 105 -2.02 10.03 2.04
C THR A 105 -1.04 10.63 1.04
N GLY A 106 0.18 10.08 0.95
CA GLY A 106 1.29 10.61 0.18
C GLY A 106 2.29 11.40 1.04
N ALA A 107 3.58 11.35 0.67
CA ALA A 107 4.65 12.05 1.38
C ALA A 107 5.67 12.67 0.42
N PHE A 108 6.33 11.92 -0.42
CA PHE A 108 7.39 12.39 -1.31
C PHE A 108 6.80 13.06 -2.56
N TRP A 109 6.24 14.25 -2.38
CA TRP A 109 5.42 14.92 -3.38
C TRP A 109 6.13 15.21 -4.70
N ASP A 110 7.43 15.49 -4.69
CA ASP A 110 8.18 15.70 -5.94
C ASP A 110 8.22 14.43 -6.80
N GLY A 111 8.40 13.27 -6.17
CA GLY A 111 8.33 11.98 -6.85
C GLY A 111 6.90 11.64 -7.33
N ILE A 112 5.89 11.96 -6.52
CA ILE A 112 4.48 11.77 -6.88
C ILE A 112 4.11 12.62 -8.09
N GLU A 113 4.49 13.90 -8.11
CA GLU A 113 4.25 14.80 -9.25
C GLU A 113 5.00 14.35 -10.51
N ALA A 114 6.25 13.89 -10.36
CA ALA A 114 7.03 13.37 -11.48
C ALA A 114 6.37 12.15 -12.15
N MET A 115 5.58 11.38 -11.40
CA MET A 115 4.77 10.26 -11.89
C MET A 115 3.36 10.65 -12.35
N GLY A 116 3.05 11.94 -12.38
CA GLY A 116 1.76 12.47 -12.82
C GLY A 116 0.68 12.57 -11.72
N GLY A 117 1.04 12.33 -10.46
CA GLY A 117 0.15 12.54 -9.32
C GLY A 117 -0.02 14.02 -8.99
N ARG A 118 -1.16 14.36 -8.39
CA ARG A 118 -1.42 15.73 -7.93
C ARG A 118 -0.81 15.95 -6.54
N ARG A 119 -0.04 17.04 -6.37
CA ARG A 119 0.42 17.49 -5.05
C ARG A 119 -0.77 18.02 -4.24
N LEU A 120 -0.89 17.56 -3.02
CA LEU A 120 -1.93 17.98 -2.08
C LEU A 120 -1.29 18.60 -0.83
N LYS A 121 -1.99 19.56 -0.22
CA LYS A 121 -1.65 20.05 1.11
C LYS A 121 -2.06 19.01 2.19
N PRO A 122 -1.50 19.09 3.41
CA PRO A 122 -1.79 18.09 4.44
C PRO A 122 -3.28 17.87 4.73
N GLY A 123 -4.09 18.94 4.78
CA GLY A 123 -5.54 18.81 4.97
C GLY A 123 -6.25 18.21 3.76
N GLU A 124 -5.85 18.60 2.55
CA GLU A 124 -6.38 18.07 1.29
C GLU A 124 -6.09 16.58 1.16
N SER A 125 -4.89 16.13 1.54
CA SER A 125 -4.51 14.72 1.45
C SER A 125 -5.30 13.82 2.42
N VAL A 126 -5.67 14.34 3.60
CA VAL A 126 -6.57 13.64 4.53
C VAL A 126 -7.98 13.52 3.95
N GLN A 127 -8.52 14.62 3.40
CA GLN A 127 -9.83 14.59 2.75
C GLN A 127 -9.84 13.64 1.55
N ALA A 128 -8.81 13.66 0.72
CA ALA A 128 -8.66 12.71 -0.40
C ALA A 128 -8.65 11.24 0.08
N LEU A 129 -8.01 10.96 1.22
CA LEU A 129 -8.03 9.62 1.83
C LEU A 129 -9.44 9.24 2.31
N GLU A 130 -10.19 10.14 2.94
CA GLU A 130 -11.56 9.89 3.38
C GLU A 130 -12.48 9.55 2.20
N GLU A 131 -12.40 10.34 1.12
CA GLU A 131 -13.13 10.08 -0.13
C GLU A 131 -12.75 8.73 -0.75
N ALA A 132 -11.46 8.41 -0.76
CA ALA A 132 -10.96 7.12 -1.28
C ALA A 132 -11.49 5.94 -0.45
N ILE A 133 -11.49 6.04 0.89
CA ILE A 133 -12.05 5.01 1.78
C ILE A 133 -13.54 4.80 1.50
N ALA A 134 -14.30 5.87 1.26
CA ALA A 134 -15.71 5.76 0.90
C ALA A 134 -15.91 5.01 -0.44
N ILE A 135 -15.06 5.28 -1.44
CA ILE A 135 -15.07 4.58 -2.73
C ILE A 135 -14.71 3.10 -2.55
N LEU A 136 -13.63 2.80 -1.82
CA LEU A 136 -13.18 1.44 -1.56
C LEU A 136 -14.29 0.62 -0.90
N ARG A 137 -14.86 1.11 0.20
CA ARG A 137 -15.96 0.47 0.91
C ARG A 137 -17.19 0.28 0.02
N GLY A 138 -17.53 1.31 -0.76
CA GLY A 138 -18.63 1.24 -1.72
C GLY A 138 -18.43 0.13 -2.77
N ILE A 139 -17.23 -0.01 -3.33
CA ILE A 139 -16.92 -1.07 -4.31
C ILE A 139 -17.01 -2.45 -3.65
N TRP A 140 -16.54 -2.59 -2.41
CA TRP A 140 -16.55 -3.87 -1.69
C TRP A 140 -17.91 -4.29 -1.15
N ALA A 141 -18.86 -3.38 -1.01
CA ALA A 141 -20.24 -3.68 -0.61
C ALA A 141 -20.99 -4.38 -1.76
N ALA A 142 -20.56 -5.60 -2.10
CA ALA A 142 -21.03 -6.34 -3.28
C ALA A 142 -22.52 -6.72 -3.22
N ASP A 143 -23.09 -6.82 -2.00
CA ASP A 143 -24.49 -7.18 -1.76
C ASP A 143 -25.45 -5.98 -1.95
N GLU A 144 -24.93 -4.76 -2.01
CA GLU A 144 -25.73 -3.57 -2.24
C GLU A 144 -26.10 -3.39 -3.71
N ARG A 145 -27.30 -2.88 -3.95
CA ARG A 145 -27.78 -2.60 -5.31
C ARG A 145 -27.27 -1.24 -5.83
N GLY A 146 -27.13 -1.15 -7.14
CA GLY A 146 -26.70 0.05 -7.82
C GLY A 146 -25.19 0.21 -7.89
N GLY A 147 -24.75 1.24 -8.61
CA GLY A 147 -23.34 1.60 -8.74
C GLY A 147 -22.89 2.58 -7.65
N VAL A 148 -21.61 2.56 -7.34
CA VAL A 148 -20.97 3.51 -6.42
C VAL A 148 -20.91 4.89 -7.06
N ARG A 149 -21.37 5.91 -6.35
CA ARG A 149 -21.28 7.31 -6.73
C ARG A 149 -20.64 8.10 -5.60
N VAL A 150 -19.55 8.76 -5.90
CA VAL A 150 -18.87 9.72 -5.02
C VAL A 150 -18.54 10.93 -5.87
N ASP A 151 -19.00 12.08 -5.43
CA ASP A 151 -18.74 13.38 -6.07
C ASP A 151 -17.92 14.22 -5.09
N GLY A 152 -16.68 13.80 -4.88
CA GLY A 152 -15.74 14.45 -4.00
C GLY A 152 -14.92 15.52 -4.68
N GLU A 153 -14.15 16.28 -3.90
CA GLU A 153 -13.23 17.31 -4.40
C GLU A 153 -11.99 16.68 -5.06
N PHE A 154 -11.57 15.52 -4.58
CA PHE A 154 -10.35 14.83 -5.01
C PHE A 154 -10.64 13.60 -5.85
N HIS A 155 -11.74 12.92 -5.59
CA HIS A 155 -12.13 11.72 -6.30
C HIS A 155 -13.57 11.78 -6.79
N HIS A 156 -13.75 11.48 -8.08
CA HIS A 156 -15.07 11.42 -8.70
C HIS A 156 -15.34 10.03 -9.26
N VAL A 157 -16.44 9.40 -8.82
CA VAL A 157 -16.89 8.08 -9.29
C VAL A 157 -18.37 8.12 -9.62
N ALA A 158 -18.71 7.84 -10.87
CA ALA A 158 -20.06 8.01 -11.41
C ALA A 158 -20.71 6.68 -11.81
N GLY A 159 -21.02 5.83 -10.83
CA GLY A 159 -21.74 4.57 -11.07
C GLY A 159 -20.83 3.35 -11.30
N ALA A 160 -19.64 3.32 -10.68
CA ALA A 160 -18.77 2.15 -10.73
C ALA A 160 -19.48 0.91 -10.17
N LYS A 161 -19.33 -0.22 -10.86
CA LYS A 161 -19.94 -1.48 -10.43
C LYS A 161 -19.27 -2.00 -9.17
N ARG A 162 -20.06 -2.53 -8.22
CA ARG A 162 -19.59 -3.15 -6.98
C ARG A 162 -18.96 -4.53 -7.22
N GLY A 163 -18.24 -5.04 -6.25
CA GLY A 163 -17.59 -6.36 -6.26
C GLY A 163 -16.21 -6.36 -6.96
N PRO A 164 -15.56 -7.55 -7.05
CA PRO A 164 -16.04 -8.83 -6.55
C PRO A 164 -16.17 -8.86 -5.03
N HIS A 165 -17.00 -9.79 -4.50
CA HIS A 165 -17.12 -10.01 -3.06
C HIS A 165 -15.79 -10.53 -2.49
N GLN A 166 -15.34 -9.95 -1.35
CA GLN A 166 -14.09 -10.34 -0.71
C GLN A 166 -14.30 -11.53 0.24
N PRO A 167 -13.42 -12.54 0.27
CA PRO A 167 -13.50 -13.63 1.22
C PRO A 167 -13.19 -13.20 2.67
N THR A 168 -12.39 -12.16 2.86
CA THR A 168 -12.05 -11.61 4.18
C THR A 168 -13.19 -10.90 4.91
N THR A 169 -14.34 -10.74 4.29
CA THR A 169 -15.53 -10.32 5.05
C THR A 169 -15.91 -11.48 5.97
N SER A 170 -15.24 -11.55 7.11
CA SER A 170 -15.64 -12.45 8.19
C SER A 170 -17.10 -12.19 8.52
N ALA A 171 -17.80 -13.25 8.91
CA ALA A 171 -19.25 -13.34 9.18
C ALA A 171 -19.78 -12.38 10.27
N SER A 172 -19.10 -11.31 10.60
CA SER A 172 -19.44 -10.32 11.61
C SER A 172 -19.68 -8.92 11.07
N GLY A 173 -20.09 -8.73 9.81
CA GLY A 173 -20.72 -7.48 9.34
C GLY A 173 -19.95 -6.16 9.51
N SER A 174 -18.72 -6.19 9.98
CA SER A 174 -17.84 -5.03 10.04
C SER A 174 -16.80 -5.15 8.93
N ALA A 175 -16.88 -4.24 7.95
CA ALA A 175 -15.79 -4.05 7.00
C ALA A 175 -14.48 -3.94 7.78
N PRO A 176 -13.36 -4.56 7.29
CA PRO A 176 -12.08 -4.42 7.96
C PRO A 176 -11.79 -2.92 8.11
N THR A 177 -11.67 -2.48 9.36
CA THR A 177 -11.23 -1.13 9.68
C THR A 177 -9.75 -1.13 9.31
N ALA A 178 -9.43 -0.65 8.11
CA ALA A 178 -8.05 -0.28 7.82
C ALA A 178 -7.63 0.71 8.91
N PRO A 179 -6.56 0.45 9.68
CA PRO A 179 -6.06 1.45 10.58
C PRO A 179 -5.69 2.68 9.74
N ALA A 180 -6.45 3.75 9.89
CA ALA A 180 -6.05 5.03 9.36
C ALA A 180 -4.76 5.41 10.10
N CYS A 181 -3.62 5.25 9.46
CA CYS A 181 -2.40 5.89 9.91
C CYS A 181 -2.61 7.40 9.71
N SER A 182 -3.23 8.04 10.71
CA SER A 182 -3.17 9.48 10.85
C SER A 182 -1.69 9.82 10.98
N GLY A 183 -1.17 10.57 9.98
CA GLY A 183 0.21 11.00 9.95
C GLY A 183 0.58 11.87 11.15
N SER A 184 1.01 11.24 12.22
CA SER A 184 1.96 11.83 13.13
C SER A 184 3.33 11.35 12.65
N SER A 185 4.18 12.29 12.26
CA SER A 185 5.59 12.07 11.99
C SER A 185 6.26 11.55 13.27
N ALA A 186 6.18 10.24 13.49
CA ALA A 186 7.06 9.57 14.40
C ALA A 186 8.42 9.52 13.70
N ALA A 187 9.29 10.46 14.04
CA ALA A 187 10.69 10.41 13.69
C ALA A 187 11.25 9.09 14.22
N TRP A 188 11.54 8.16 13.33
CA TRP A 188 12.35 7.01 13.66
C TRP A 188 13.73 7.50 14.06
N PRO A 189 14.27 7.07 15.21
CA PRO A 189 15.65 7.42 15.54
C PRO A 189 16.54 6.80 14.46
N THR A 190 17.27 7.66 13.75
CA THR A 190 18.35 7.27 12.85
C THR A 190 19.45 6.60 13.68
N ALA A 191 19.37 5.28 13.83
CA ALA A 191 20.49 4.50 14.28
C ALA A 191 21.59 4.61 13.22
N GLY A 192 22.73 5.18 13.64
CA GLY A 192 23.85 5.65 12.86
C GLY A 192 24.18 4.82 11.63
N CYS A 193 24.09 5.47 10.49
CA CYS A 193 24.82 5.06 9.30
C CYS A 193 26.28 5.48 9.50
N PRO A 194 27.26 4.57 9.50
CA PRO A 194 28.67 4.97 9.56
C PRO A 194 29.00 5.77 8.29
N ARG A 195 29.47 7.00 8.49
CA ARG A 195 29.98 7.85 7.41
C ARG A 195 31.19 7.17 6.77
N SER A 196 31.04 6.72 5.54
CA SER A 196 32.20 6.41 4.71
C SER A 196 32.80 7.72 4.18
N PRO A 197 34.08 7.95 4.35
CA PRO A 197 34.75 9.08 3.76
C PRO A 197 35.05 8.83 2.28
N THR A 198 35.01 9.92 1.51
CA THR A 198 35.46 10.06 0.10
C THR A 198 34.41 9.77 -0.97
N CYS A 199 33.65 10.83 -1.29
CA CYS A 199 33.26 11.06 -2.67
C CYS A 199 33.89 12.36 -3.11
N ALA A 200 35.00 12.27 -3.83
CA ALA A 200 35.66 13.40 -4.45
C ALA A 200 34.79 13.89 -5.61
N THR A 201 34.47 15.19 -5.53
CA THR A 201 33.77 15.93 -6.59
C THR A 201 34.64 16.00 -7.83
N ALA A 202 34.18 15.44 -8.93
CA ALA A 202 34.72 15.69 -10.26
C ALA A 202 34.27 17.10 -10.74
N PRO A 203 35.13 17.89 -11.39
CA PRO A 203 34.74 19.20 -11.94
C PRO A 203 33.88 19.01 -13.22
N PRO A 204 33.00 19.99 -13.54
CA PRO A 204 32.16 19.94 -14.72
C PRO A 204 33.00 20.10 -16.02
N PRO A 205 32.54 19.51 -17.14
CA PRO A 205 33.19 19.68 -18.43
C PRO A 205 32.99 21.10 -18.95
N SER A 206 34.06 21.67 -19.57
CA SER A 206 34.08 22.98 -20.22
C SER A 206 33.20 22.96 -21.48
N PRO A 207 32.49 24.06 -21.78
CA PRO A 207 31.69 24.17 -23.02
C PRO A 207 32.58 24.31 -24.27
N PRO A 208 32.02 24.00 -25.47
CA PRO A 208 32.72 24.06 -26.74
C PRO A 208 33.06 25.50 -27.21
#